data_52c5293b428e780002d33235e5507e29
#
_entry.id   52c5293b428e780002d33235e5507e29
#
_cell.length_a   1.000
_cell.length_b   1.000
_cell.length_c   1.000
_cell.angle_alpha   90.00
_cell.angle_beta   90.00
_cell.angle_gamma   90.00
#
_symmetry.space_group_name_H-M   'P 1'
#
loop_
_entity.id
_entity.type
_entity.pdbx_description
1 polymer ?
#
loop_
_entity_poly.entity_id
_entity_poly.type
_entity_poly.pdbx_seq_one_letter_code
_entity_poly.pdbx_strand_id
1 'polypeptide(L)'
;MSLVSTGWLSNNKKKVKLIDCSWHMPSTNRDPYNEYMKEHIEDAIFFDLEKNSNQNTDLPHMLPDRKSWEKIVSSMGISNNDQIIIYDNSDVISSCRCWFTFIYFGHKPSLVSILNGGIKKWKLENRVVVNSLSKFKTSNYFAKEKKDLIKNKKEINQNILKKKFNVVDARNQNRFDGIEPEPRKNLRSGSIPNSFCLPFNEIINQKDKTFLEINIIREKFLKLGINNEKNVVFSCGSGITATVLGLAYS
;
A
#
# COMPACT_ATOMS: atom_id res chain seq x y z
N MET A 1 -9.29 2.91 -9.90
CA MET A 1 -8.86 2.31 -8.61
C MET A 1 -9.21 0.83 -8.56
N SER A 2 -8.28 -0.01 -8.18
CA SER A 2 -8.47 -1.46 -8.02
C SER A 2 -9.03 -1.80 -6.63
N LEU A 3 -10.32 -1.51 -6.40
CA LEU A 3 -11.01 -1.75 -5.13
C LEU A 3 -12.15 -2.77 -5.31
N VAL A 4 -12.34 -3.61 -4.30
CA VAL A 4 -13.52 -4.49 -4.19
C VAL A 4 -14.28 -4.23 -2.89
N SER A 5 -15.60 -4.38 -2.91
CA SER A 5 -16.41 -4.25 -1.69
C SER A 5 -16.34 -5.51 -0.83
N THR A 6 -16.68 -5.37 0.44
CA THR A 6 -16.85 -6.50 1.38
C THR A 6 -17.92 -7.48 0.92
N GLY A 7 -19.01 -6.98 0.29
CA GLY A 7 -20.06 -7.80 -0.31
C GLY A 7 -19.54 -8.62 -1.49
N TRP A 8 -18.76 -7.99 -2.37
CA TRP A 8 -18.14 -8.71 -3.49
C TRP A 8 -17.21 -9.83 -2.99
N LEU A 9 -16.32 -9.52 -2.02
CA LEU A 9 -15.42 -10.53 -1.45
C LEU A 9 -16.18 -11.69 -0.80
N SER A 10 -17.22 -11.40 -0.03
CA SER A 10 -18.08 -12.44 0.60
C SER A 10 -18.59 -13.46 -0.41
N ASN A 11 -18.99 -12.99 -1.60
CA ASN A 11 -19.54 -13.85 -2.65
C ASN A 11 -18.47 -14.56 -3.50
N ASN A 12 -17.22 -14.11 -3.44
CA ASN A 12 -16.13 -14.59 -4.31
C ASN A 12 -14.93 -15.17 -3.55
N LYS A 13 -15.00 -15.28 -2.22
CA LYS A 13 -13.88 -15.65 -1.34
C LYS A 13 -13.13 -16.90 -1.79
N LYS A 14 -13.84 -17.95 -2.22
CA LYS A 14 -13.24 -19.23 -2.68
C LYS A 14 -12.52 -19.15 -4.03
N LYS A 15 -12.65 -18.04 -4.76
CA LYS A 15 -12.07 -17.85 -6.10
C LYS A 15 -10.83 -16.97 -6.08
N VAL A 16 -10.40 -16.48 -4.93
CA VAL A 16 -9.34 -15.50 -4.79
C VAL A 16 -8.26 -15.97 -3.81
N LYS A 17 -7.07 -15.41 -3.93
CA LYS A 17 -6.05 -15.45 -2.90
C LYS A 17 -6.22 -14.21 -2.02
N LEU A 18 -6.45 -14.41 -0.74
CA LEU A 18 -6.69 -13.34 0.20
C LEU A 18 -5.42 -13.09 1.03
N ILE A 19 -4.98 -11.84 1.13
CA ILE A 19 -3.76 -11.45 1.85
C ILE A 19 -4.12 -10.44 2.94
N ASP A 20 -3.73 -10.74 4.16
CA ASP A 20 -3.64 -9.76 5.24
C ASP A 20 -2.25 -9.12 5.23
N CYS A 21 -2.17 -7.84 4.88
CA CYS A 21 -0.92 -7.06 4.89
C CYS A 21 -0.97 -5.98 5.97
N SER A 22 -1.47 -6.33 7.15
CA SER A 22 -1.49 -5.42 8.29
C SER A 22 -0.07 -5.06 8.72
N TRP A 23 0.16 -3.77 8.89
CA TRP A 23 1.39 -3.21 9.43
C TRP A 23 1.04 -1.99 10.28
N HIS A 24 1.70 -1.81 11.40
CA HIS A 24 1.44 -0.71 12.32
C HIS A 24 2.67 0.16 12.51
N MET A 25 2.45 1.46 12.71
CA MET A 25 3.51 2.36 13.13
C MET A 25 4.09 1.90 14.48
N PRO A 26 5.42 1.88 14.66
CA PRO A 26 6.03 1.46 15.92
C PRO A 26 5.48 2.17 17.15
N SER A 27 5.07 3.44 17.00
CA SER A 27 4.49 4.25 18.10
C SER A 27 3.13 3.75 18.60
N THR A 28 2.46 2.83 17.88
CA THR A 28 1.15 2.30 18.31
C THR A 28 1.26 1.13 19.27
N ASN A 29 2.45 0.52 19.42
CA ASN A 29 2.70 -0.69 20.20
C ASN A 29 1.74 -1.85 19.85
N ARG A 30 1.29 -1.93 18.60
CA ARG A 30 0.44 -3.00 18.06
C ARG A 30 1.32 -4.04 17.36
N ASP A 31 0.90 -5.31 17.45
CA ASP A 31 1.54 -6.43 16.76
C ASP A 31 0.57 -6.99 15.70
N PRO A 32 0.85 -6.75 14.40
CA PRO A 32 -0.06 -7.15 13.33
C PRO A 32 -0.21 -8.67 13.18
N TYR A 33 0.85 -9.44 13.48
CA TYR A 33 0.77 -10.90 13.42
C TYR A 33 -0.08 -11.46 14.56
N ASN A 34 0.08 -10.96 15.78
CA ASN A 34 -0.74 -11.37 16.91
C ASN A 34 -2.23 -10.97 16.70
N GLU A 35 -2.50 -9.83 16.07
CA GLU A 35 -3.86 -9.44 15.70
C GLU A 35 -4.44 -10.41 14.67
N TYR A 36 -3.69 -10.75 13.61
CA TYR A 36 -4.08 -11.74 12.62
C TYR A 36 -4.36 -13.12 13.25
N MET A 37 -3.52 -13.58 14.18
CA MET A 37 -3.72 -14.86 14.89
C MET A 37 -4.97 -14.88 15.75
N LYS A 38 -5.41 -13.74 16.26
CA LYS A 38 -6.66 -13.63 17.03
C LYS A 38 -7.88 -13.61 16.14
N GLU A 39 -7.83 -12.85 15.05
CA GLU A 39 -8.95 -12.71 14.13
C GLU A 39 -8.49 -12.23 12.74
N HIS A 40 -8.89 -12.95 11.71
CA HIS A 40 -8.66 -12.61 10.31
C HIS A 40 -9.83 -13.09 9.44
N ILE A 41 -9.89 -12.63 8.20
CA ILE A 41 -10.86 -13.14 7.23
C ILE A 41 -10.43 -14.54 6.81
N GLU A 42 -11.36 -15.49 6.83
CA GLU A 42 -11.09 -16.92 6.52
C GLU A 42 -10.30 -17.08 5.22
N ASP A 43 -9.32 -17.98 5.20
CA ASP A 43 -8.38 -18.26 4.10
C ASP A 43 -7.43 -17.10 3.77
N ALA A 44 -7.32 -16.08 4.62
CA ALA A 44 -6.30 -15.06 4.45
C ALA A 44 -4.89 -15.60 4.77
N ILE A 45 -3.92 -15.12 4.02
CA ILE A 45 -2.49 -15.38 4.20
C ILE A 45 -1.88 -14.12 4.81
N PHE A 46 -1.19 -14.23 5.94
CA PHE A 46 -0.49 -13.09 6.50
C PHE A 46 0.78 -12.76 5.70
N PHE A 47 0.89 -11.52 5.27
CA PHE A 47 2.06 -10.97 4.60
C PHE A 47 2.79 -10.00 5.54
N ASP A 48 3.90 -10.44 6.11
CA ASP A 48 4.75 -9.62 6.96
C ASP A 48 5.51 -8.60 6.10
N LEU A 49 5.08 -7.35 6.13
CA LEU A 49 5.67 -6.29 5.33
C LEU A 49 7.15 -6.03 5.68
N GLU A 50 7.51 -6.11 6.96
CA GLU A 50 8.90 -5.91 7.42
C GLU A 50 9.81 -7.03 6.92
N LYS A 51 9.47 -8.29 7.22
CA LYS A 51 10.27 -9.45 6.81
C LYS A 51 10.40 -9.60 5.31
N ASN A 52 9.35 -9.24 4.57
CA ASN A 52 9.29 -9.37 3.12
C ASN A 52 9.84 -8.14 2.35
N SER A 53 10.32 -7.13 3.08
CA SER A 53 11.10 -6.02 2.52
C SER A 53 12.58 -6.41 2.38
N ASN A 54 13.37 -5.60 1.66
CA ASN A 54 14.81 -5.81 1.54
C ASN A 54 15.49 -5.66 2.90
N GLN A 55 16.14 -6.73 3.37
CA GLN A 55 16.83 -6.78 4.68
C GLN A 55 18.29 -6.31 4.61
N ASN A 56 18.80 -6.01 3.42
CA ASN A 56 20.21 -5.60 3.21
C ASN A 56 20.36 -4.07 3.12
N THR A 57 19.56 -3.31 3.86
CA THR A 57 19.56 -1.85 3.84
C THR A 57 19.00 -1.28 5.13
N ASP A 58 19.52 -0.13 5.57
CA ASP A 58 18.99 0.62 6.72
C ASP A 58 17.71 1.42 6.38
N LEU A 59 17.31 1.44 5.10
CA LEU A 59 16.10 2.14 4.67
C LEU A 59 14.88 1.22 4.87
N PRO A 60 13.82 1.70 5.53
CA PRO A 60 12.65 0.89 5.81
C PRO A 60 11.86 0.58 4.54
N HIS A 61 11.28 -0.62 4.49
CA HIS A 61 10.33 -1.07 3.47
C HIS A 61 10.83 -0.94 2.03
N MET A 62 12.15 -1.05 1.80
CA MET A 62 12.67 -1.13 0.45
C MET A 62 12.18 -2.41 -0.23
N LEU A 63 11.92 -2.34 -1.53
CA LEU A 63 11.48 -3.50 -2.29
C LEU A 63 12.53 -4.61 -2.23
N PRO A 64 12.14 -5.88 -2.04
CA PRO A 64 13.07 -7.00 -2.14
C PRO A 64 13.64 -7.12 -3.56
N ASP A 65 14.67 -7.92 -3.74
CA ASP A 65 15.08 -8.31 -5.08
C ASP A 65 14.08 -9.28 -5.73
N ARG A 66 14.17 -9.42 -7.06
CA ARG A 66 13.25 -10.23 -7.84
C ARG A 66 13.17 -11.68 -7.35
N LYS A 67 14.32 -12.32 -7.08
CA LYS A 67 14.36 -13.74 -6.67
C LYS A 67 13.74 -13.96 -5.29
N SER A 68 14.03 -13.05 -4.37
CA SER A 68 13.40 -13.04 -3.04
C SER A 68 11.89 -12.88 -3.14
N TRP A 69 11.40 -11.97 -3.99
CA TRP A 69 9.97 -11.80 -4.22
C TRP A 69 9.31 -13.05 -4.82
N GLU A 70 9.92 -13.66 -5.84
CA GLU A 70 9.44 -14.92 -6.44
C GLU A 70 9.30 -16.03 -5.37
N LYS A 71 10.30 -16.17 -4.50
CA LYS A 71 10.28 -17.14 -3.40
C LYS A 71 9.18 -16.85 -2.38
N ILE A 72 9.04 -15.59 -1.95
CA ILE A 72 8.00 -15.15 -1.01
C ILE A 72 6.62 -15.50 -1.56
N VAL A 73 6.28 -15.04 -2.76
CA VAL A 73 4.95 -15.22 -3.35
C VAL A 73 4.66 -16.69 -3.64
N SER A 74 5.66 -17.44 -4.14
CA SER A 74 5.53 -18.88 -4.37
C SER A 74 5.23 -19.65 -3.07
N SER A 75 5.88 -19.29 -1.96
CA SER A 75 5.63 -19.91 -0.65
C SER A 75 4.22 -19.65 -0.11
N MET A 76 3.60 -18.54 -0.51
CA MET A 76 2.21 -18.22 -0.20
C MET A 76 1.20 -18.99 -1.06
N GLY A 77 1.66 -19.82 -1.99
CA GLY A 77 0.79 -20.57 -2.91
C GLY A 77 0.09 -19.67 -3.93
N ILE A 78 0.72 -18.57 -4.32
CA ILE A 78 0.20 -17.62 -5.31
C ILE A 78 0.97 -17.77 -6.62
N SER A 79 0.24 -17.87 -7.73
CA SER A 79 0.75 -17.91 -9.10
C SER A 79 0.40 -16.63 -9.87
N ASN A 80 1.01 -16.42 -11.05
CA ASN A 80 0.82 -15.20 -11.84
C ASN A 80 -0.61 -14.97 -12.36
N ASN A 81 -1.45 -16.02 -12.37
CA ASN A 81 -2.82 -15.94 -12.86
C ASN A 81 -3.88 -15.87 -11.75
N ASP A 82 -3.44 -15.87 -10.48
CA ASP A 82 -4.38 -15.81 -9.36
C ASP A 82 -4.98 -14.40 -9.22
N GLN A 83 -6.27 -14.36 -8.92
CA GLN A 83 -6.95 -13.14 -8.44
C GLN A 83 -6.56 -12.91 -6.98
N ILE A 84 -5.95 -11.76 -6.70
CA ILE A 84 -5.45 -11.41 -5.37
C ILE A 84 -6.31 -10.30 -4.79
N ILE A 85 -6.79 -10.48 -3.57
CA ILE A 85 -7.43 -9.43 -2.79
C ILE A 85 -6.58 -9.19 -1.54
N ILE A 86 -6.23 -7.94 -1.30
CA ILE A 86 -5.37 -7.54 -0.19
C ILE A 86 -6.17 -6.68 0.77
N TYR A 87 -6.07 -6.95 2.06
CA TYR A 87 -6.65 -6.11 3.09
C TYR A 87 -5.65 -5.84 4.22
N ASP A 88 -6.01 -4.98 5.13
CA ASP A 88 -5.27 -4.72 6.36
C ASP A 88 -6.18 -4.31 7.53
N ASN A 89 -5.57 -4.24 8.72
CA ASN A 89 -6.11 -3.64 9.94
C ASN A 89 -5.27 -2.41 10.34
N SER A 90 -4.73 -1.70 9.38
CA SER A 90 -3.72 -0.66 9.58
C SER A 90 -4.33 0.75 9.53
N ASP A 91 -3.82 1.66 10.37
CA ASP A 91 -4.21 3.07 10.30
C ASP A 91 -3.58 3.80 9.10
N VAL A 92 -2.57 3.20 8.48
CA VAL A 92 -1.84 3.77 7.32
C VAL A 92 -2.18 3.09 5.99
N ILE A 93 -3.20 2.21 5.98
CA ILE A 93 -3.66 1.46 4.79
C ILE A 93 -2.51 0.73 4.10
N SER A 94 -1.83 -0.12 4.87
CA SER A 94 -0.62 -0.83 4.42
C SER A 94 -0.87 -1.84 3.29
N SER A 95 -2.12 -2.28 3.10
CA SER A 95 -2.55 -3.08 1.95
C SER A 95 -2.20 -2.44 0.61
N CYS A 96 -2.21 -1.11 0.50
CA CYS A 96 -1.80 -0.39 -0.70
C CYS A 96 -0.32 -0.61 -1.02
N ARG A 97 0.53 -0.76 -0.01
CA ARG A 97 1.95 -1.06 -0.25
C ARG A 97 2.15 -2.46 -0.81
N CYS A 98 1.43 -3.45 -0.30
CA CYS A 98 1.46 -4.81 -0.83
C CYS A 98 0.93 -4.84 -2.28
N TRP A 99 -0.20 -4.17 -2.56
CA TRP A 99 -0.74 -3.99 -3.91
C TRP A 99 0.33 -3.41 -4.85
N PHE A 100 0.96 -2.29 -4.50
CA PHE A 100 2.02 -1.68 -5.30
C PHE A 100 3.19 -2.65 -5.56
N THR A 101 3.58 -3.43 -4.55
CA THR A 101 4.66 -4.41 -4.70
C THR A 101 4.32 -5.49 -5.74
N PHE A 102 3.10 -6.03 -5.73
CA PHE A 102 2.62 -6.94 -6.78
C PHE A 102 2.64 -6.30 -8.17
N ILE A 103 2.17 -5.05 -8.30
CA ILE A 103 2.19 -4.31 -9.57
C ILE A 103 3.61 -4.07 -10.06
N TYR A 104 4.52 -3.69 -9.16
CA TYR A 104 5.94 -3.47 -9.48
C TYR A 104 6.61 -4.74 -10.00
N PHE A 105 6.32 -5.89 -9.38
CA PHE A 105 6.85 -7.19 -9.81
C PHE A 105 6.05 -7.84 -10.94
N GLY A 106 5.19 -7.10 -11.60
CA GLY A 106 4.58 -7.47 -12.87
C GLY A 106 3.35 -8.35 -12.77
N HIS A 107 2.75 -8.52 -11.59
CA HIS A 107 1.43 -9.13 -11.52
C HIS A 107 0.43 -8.30 -12.31
N LYS A 108 -0.51 -8.96 -12.99
CA LYS A 108 -1.47 -8.29 -13.87
C LYS A 108 -2.37 -7.34 -13.04
N PRO A 109 -2.42 -6.04 -13.35
CA PRO A 109 -3.17 -5.07 -12.55
C PRO A 109 -4.64 -5.41 -12.34
N SER A 110 -5.29 -6.00 -13.35
CA SER A 110 -6.69 -6.43 -13.24
C SER A 110 -6.92 -7.61 -12.30
N LEU A 111 -5.86 -8.27 -11.85
CA LEU A 111 -5.91 -9.42 -10.92
C LEU A 111 -5.50 -9.06 -9.49
N VAL A 112 -5.17 -7.80 -9.19
CA VAL A 112 -4.84 -7.37 -7.82
C VAL A 112 -5.75 -6.23 -7.39
N SER A 113 -6.48 -6.43 -6.30
CA SER A 113 -7.39 -5.41 -5.76
C SER A 113 -7.26 -5.31 -4.24
N ILE A 114 -7.69 -4.18 -3.70
CA ILE A 114 -7.75 -3.91 -2.26
C ILE A 114 -9.20 -4.10 -1.78
N LEU A 115 -9.37 -4.73 -0.64
CA LEU A 115 -10.65 -4.76 0.06
C LEU A 115 -10.93 -3.37 0.65
N ASN A 116 -11.87 -2.64 0.08
CA ASN A 116 -12.19 -1.27 0.48
C ASN A 116 -12.74 -1.23 1.92
N GLY A 117 -12.01 -0.59 2.83
CA GLY A 117 -12.30 -0.56 4.26
C GLY A 117 -11.66 -1.67 5.08
N GLY A 118 -10.92 -2.60 4.44
CA GLY A 118 -10.17 -3.65 5.11
C GLY A 118 -11.01 -4.52 6.06
N ILE A 119 -10.34 -5.11 7.06
CA ILE A 119 -11.04 -5.92 8.08
C ILE A 119 -11.92 -5.06 8.99
N LYS A 120 -11.64 -3.77 9.15
CA LYS A 120 -12.46 -2.88 9.97
C LYS A 120 -13.90 -2.82 9.44
N LYS A 121 -14.06 -2.53 8.14
CA LYS A 121 -15.39 -2.50 7.51
C LYS A 121 -16.04 -3.87 7.50
N TRP A 122 -15.26 -4.93 7.23
CA TRP A 122 -15.72 -6.33 7.28
C TRP A 122 -16.40 -6.64 8.63
N LYS A 123 -15.77 -6.25 9.74
CA LYS A 123 -16.30 -6.43 11.11
C LYS A 123 -17.49 -5.52 11.40
N LEU A 124 -17.48 -4.27 10.95
CA LEU A 124 -18.60 -3.34 11.09
C LEU A 124 -19.89 -3.86 10.42
N GLU A 125 -19.74 -4.69 9.39
CA GLU A 125 -20.86 -5.36 8.70
C GLU A 125 -21.20 -6.72 9.35
N ASN A 126 -20.69 -7.03 10.55
CA ASN A 126 -20.89 -8.28 11.27
C ASN A 126 -20.53 -9.54 10.46
N ARG A 127 -19.54 -9.44 9.57
CA ARG A 127 -19.05 -10.58 8.78
C ARG A 127 -18.10 -11.44 9.61
N VAL A 128 -18.11 -12.74 9.33
CA VAL A 128 -17.35 -13.74 10.08
C VAL A 128 -15.84 -13.51 9.92
N VAL A 129 -15.14 -13.55 11.05
CA VAL A 129 -13.69 -13.67 11.18
C VAL A 129 -13.34 -14.97 11.91
N VAL A 130 -12.16 -15.48 11.69
CA VAL A 130 -11.67 -16.75 12.23
C VAL A 130 -10.28 -16.57 12.84
N ASN A 131 -9.84 -17.56 13.63
CA ASN A 131 -8.48 -17.65 14.18
C ASN A 131 -7.76 -18.94 13.73
N SER A 132 -8.39 -19.73 12.86
CA SER A 132 -7.83 -20.98 12.32
C SER A 132 -6.97 -20.70 11.10
N LEU A 133 -5.73 -21.16 11.11
CA LEU A 133 -4.80 -20.96 9.99
C LEU A 133 -5.10 -21.94 8.84
N SER A 134 -5.22 -21.39 7.64
CA SER A 134 -5.31 -22.19 6.42
C SER A 134 -3.93 -22.61 5.94
N LYS A 135 -3.80 -23.84 5.42
CA LYS A 135 -2.58 -24.36 4.82
C LYS A 135 -2.64 -24.20 3.30
N PHE A 136 -1.61 -23.63 2.72
CA PHE A 136 -1.51 -23.44 1.27
C PHE A 136 -0.37 -24.31 0.72
N LYS A 137 -0.61 -24.92 -0.45
CA LYS A 137 0.48 -25.56 -1.21
C LYS A 137 1.30 -24.50 -1.90
N THR A 138 2.62 -24.66 -1.95
CA THR A 138 3.51 -23.78 -2.71
C THR A 138 3.13 -23.78 -4.19
N SER A 139 3.41 -22.68 -4.85
CA SER A 139 3.19 -22.49 -6.29
C SER A 139 4.51 -22.07 -6.99
N ASN A 140 4.40 -21.73 -8.27
CA ASN A 140 5.47 -21.10 -9.02
C ASN A 140 5.01 -19.68 -9.40
N TYR A 141 5.77 -18.67 -8.97
CA TYR A 141 5.56 -17.28 -9.32
C TYR A 141 6.78 -16.70 -10.02
N PHE A 142 6.58 -15.99 -11.12
CA PHE A 142 7.64 -15.37 -11.91
C PHE A 142 7.44 -13.87 -11.90
N ALA A 143 8.44 -13.14 -11.44
CA ALA A 143 8.40 -11.69 -11.34
C ALA A 143 9.07 -11.01 -12.54
N LYS A 144 8.49 -9.86 -12.93
CA LYS A 144 9.07 -8.95 -13.93
C LYS A 144 9.02 -7.52 -13.38
N GLU A 145 10.18 -7.01 -12.98
CA GLU A 145 10.29 -5.67 -12.39
C GLU A 145 9.88 -4.56 -13.38
N LYS A 146 9.01 -3.67 -12.95
CA LYS A 146 8.61 -2.44 -13.67
C LYS A 146 9.33 -1.25 -13.04
N LYS A 147 10.62 -1.10 -13.35
CA LYS A 147 11.52 -0.10 -12.73
C LYS A 147 11.09 1.35 -12.99
N ASP A 148 10.32 1.61 -14.02
CA ASP A 148 9.72 2.89 -14.36
C ASP A 148 8.70 3.41 -13.32
N LEU A 149 8.12 2.50 -12.52
CA LEU A 149 7.16 2.85 -11.46
C LEU A 149 7.81 3.49 -10.23
N ILE A 150 9.12 3.49 -10.12
CA ILE A 150 9.84 4.11 -9.01
C ILE A 150 10.83 5.16 -9.49
N LYS A 151 11.09 6.15 -8.63
CA LYS A 151 12.10 7.20 -8.88
C LYS A 151 13.14 7.18 -7.77
N ASN A 152 14.41 7.20 -8.17
CA ASN A 152 15.52 7.26 -7.23
C ASN A 152 15.85 8.73 -6.87
N LYS A 153 16.71 8.92 -5.85
CA LYS A 153 17.12 10.23 -5.36
C LYS A 153 17.70 11.12 -6.46
N LYS A 154 18.48 10.56 -7.40
CA LYS A 154 19.08 11.32 -8.50
C LYS A 154 18.02 11.87 -9.46
N GLU A 155 17.02 11.05 -9.81
CA GLU A 155 15.89 11.45 -10.66
C GLU A 155 15.06 12.54 -9.98
N ILE A 156 14.77 12.41 -8.68
CA ILE A 156 14.06 13.43 -7.89
C ILE A 156 14.84 14.73 -7.86
N ASN A 157 16.15 14.71 -7.56
CA ASN A 157 16.99 15.90 -7.54
C ASN A 157 17.03 16.60 -8.90
N GLN A 158 17.12 15.85 -9.98
CA GLN A 158 17.05 16.43 -11.33
C GLN A 158 15.68 17.05 -11.63
N ASN A 159 14.60 16.45 -11.09
CA ASN A 159 13.24 16.96 -11.31
C ASN A 159 12.98 18.29 -10.61
N ILE A 160 13.67 18.62 -9.51
CA ILE A 160 13.55 19.92 -8.83
C ILE A 160 13.77 21.07 -9.82
N LEU A 161 14.75 20.92 -10.73
CA LEU A 161 15.06 21.92 -11.76
C LEU A 161 14.24 21.68 -13.05
N LYS A 162 14.14 20.43 -13.51
CA LYS A 162 13.57 20.09 -14.82
C LYS A 162 12.04 20.06 -14.83
N LYS A 163 11.38 19.88 -13.68
CA LYS A 163 9.90 19.84 -13.50
C LYS A 163 9.18 18.94 -14.51
N LYS A 164 9.78 17.77 -14.83
CA LYS A 164 9.23 16.80 -15.80
C LYS A 164 8.00 16.05 -15.28
N PHE A 165 7.90 15.91 -13.97
CA PHE A 165 6.78 15.24 -13.29
C PHE A 165 6.46 15.98 -11.98
N ASN A 166 5.22 15.83 -11.54
CA ASN A 166 4.79 16.36 -10.26
C ASN A 166 5.18 15.39 -9.13
N VAL A 167 5.53 15.93 -7.96
CA VAL A 167 5.77 15.14 -6.75
C VAL A 167 4.68 15.48 -5.73
N VAL A 168 3.99 14.48 -5.21
CA VAL A 168 2.95 14.65 -4.19
C VAL A 168 3.34 13.85 -2.95
N ASP A 169 3.44 14.54 -1.82
CA ASP A 169 3.79 13.97 -0.52
C ASP A 169 2.52 13.57 0.23
N ALA A 170 2.47 12.31 0.68
CA ALA A 170 1.34 11.71 1.39
C ALA A 170 1.41 11.88 2.92
N ARG A 171 2.45 12.53 3.47
CA ARG A 171 2.58 12.78 4.90
C ARG A 171 1.58 13.86 5.35
N ASN A 172 1.43 14.04 6.66
CA ASN A 172 0.64 15.15 7.18
C ASN A 172 1.27 16.51 6.82
N GLN A 173 0.46 17.57 6.84
CA GLN A 173 0.87 18.92 6.46
C GLN A 173 2.02 19.44 7.32
N ASN A 174 1.97 19.24 8.65
CA ASN A 174 3.00 19.74 9.57
C ASN A 174 4.39 19.14 9.29
N ARG A 175 4.46 17.86 8.93
CA ARG A 175 5.73 17.23 8.52
C ARG A 175 6.21 17.75 7.16
N PHE A 176 5.28 17.99 6.24
CA PHE A 176 5.59 18.57 4.93
C PHE A 176 6.16 19.98 5.07
N ASP A 177 5.59 20.80 5.93
CA ASP A 177 6.00 22.19 6.20
C ASP A 177 7.25 22.28 7.09
N GLY A 178 7.69 21.16 7.67
CA GLY A 178 8.85 21.11 8.56
C GLY A 178 8.57 21.60 9.98
N ILE A 179 7.30 21.76 10.35
CA ILE A 179 6.86 22.15 11.69
C ILE A 179 7.05 20.97 12.67
N GLU A 180 6.67 19.76 12.26
CA GLU A 180 6.89 18.54 13.02
C GLU A 180 8.21 17.86 12.62
N PRO A 181 8.99 17.34 13.59
CA PRO A 181 10.19 16.56 13.29
C PRO A 181 9.83 15.23 12.63
N GLU A 182 10.78 14.67 11.88
CA GLU A 182 10.63 13.32 11.36
C GLU A 182 10.71 12.29 12.49
N PRO A 183 9.86 11.23 12.48
CA PRO A 183 9.85 10.19 13.51
C PRO A 183 11.17 9.42 13.61
N ARG A 184 11.92 9.35 12.52
CA ARG A 184 13.24 8.69 12.47
C ARG A 184 14.35 9.71 12.69
N LYS A 185 15.31 9.34 13.54
CA LYS A 185 16.50 10.17 13.82
C LYS A 185 17.28 10.46 12.53
N ASN A 186 17.97 11.59 12.51
CA ASN A 186 18.87 12.03 11.45
C ASN A 186 18.19 12.31 10.08
N LEU A 187 16.86 12.44 10.06
CA LEU A 187 16.15 12.93 8.87
C LEU A 187 15.84 14.41 9.04
N ARG A 188 16.06 15.15 7.95
CA ARG A 188 15.71 16.57 7.88
C ARG A 188 14.20 16.74 7.79
N SER A 189 13.63 17.67 8.55
CA SER A 189 12.22 18.08 8.42
C SER A 189 11.98 18.83 7.11
N GLY A 190 10.71 18.94 6.72
CA GLY A 190 10.27 19.61 5.51
C GLY A 190 10.06 18.67 4.34
N SER A 191 9.98 19.23 3.14
CA SER A 191 9.55 18.53 1.93
C SER A 191 10.57 18.61 0.79
N ILE A 192 10.31 17.87 -0.26
CA ILE A 192 11.04 17.97 -1.54
C ILE A 192 10.67 19.31 -2.19
N PRO A 193 11.63 20.14 -2.60
CA PRO A 193 11.32 21.40 -3.26
C PRO A 193 10.41 21.21 -4.48
N ASN A 194 9.43 22.10 -4.63
CA ASN A 194 8.41 22.09 -5.69
C ASN A 194 7.47 20.84 -5.64
N SER A 195 7.35 20.16 -4.50
CA SER A 195 6.34 19.14 -4.29
C SER A 195 5.05 19.74 -3.73
N PHE A 196 3.97 18.99 -3.86
CA PHE A 196 2.64 19.28 -3.31
C PHE A 196 2.40 18.38 -2.09
N CYS A 197 1.52 18.80 -1.19
CA CYS A 197 1.07 17.98 -0.08
C CYS A 197 -0.39 17.54 -0.27
N LEU A 198 -0.63 16.24 -0.14
CA LEU A 198 -1.96 15.67 0.02
C LEU A 198 -1.87 14.57 1.08
N PRO A 199 -2.17 14.87 2.34
CA PRO A 199 -2.20 13.85 3.38
C PRO A 199 -3.09 12.68 2.99
N PHE A 200 -2.56 11.45 3.03
CA PHE A 200 -3.29 10.27 2.57
C PHE A 200 -4.64 10.07 3.28
N ASN A 201 -4.73 10.48 4.56
CA ASN A 201 -5.94 10.37 5.36
C ASN A 201 -7.08 11.28 4.87
N GLU A 202 -6.79 12.30 4.07
CA GLU A 202 -7.80 13.17 3.48
C GLU A 202 -8.62 12.51 2.37
N ILE A 203 -8.15 11.39 1.84
CA ILE A 203 -8.88 10.61 0.82
C ILE A 203 -9.50 9.33 1.39
N ILE A 204 -9.47 9.18 2.72
CA ILE A 204 -9.98 8.01 3.44
C ILE A 204 -11.09 8.43 4.41
N ASN A 205 -12.20 7.69 4.40
CA ASN A 205 -13.25 7.81 5.40
C ASN A 205 -12.75 7.27 6.75
N GLN A 206 -12.70 8.10 7.77
CA GLN A 206 -12.13 7.73 9.08
C GLN A 206 -13.01 6.75 9.86
N LYS A 207 -14.31 6.62 9.53
CA LYS A 207 -15.23 5.73 10.23
C LYS A 207 -14.99 4.26 9.88
N ASP A 208 -14.93 3.95 8.57
CA ASP A 208 -14.88 2.59 8.06
C ASP A 208 -13.63 2.29 7.22
N LYS A 209 -12.70 3.25 7.12
CA LYS A 209 -11.44 3.16 6.37
C LYS A 209 -11.61 2.93 4.85
N THR A 210 -12.78 3.19 4.31
CA THR A 210 -12.97 3.16 2.85
C THR A 210 -12.33 4.39 2.18
N PHE A 211 -11.94 4.24 0.93
CA PHE A 211 -11.64 5.40 0.11
C PHE A 211 -12.89 6.26 -0.08
N LEU A 212 -12.70 7.57 -0.14
CA LEU A 212 -13.77 8.51 -0.50
C LEU A 212 -14.22 8.27 -1.94
N GLU A 213 -15.37 8.85 -2.30
CA GLU A 213 -15.88 8.81 -3.67
C GLU A 213 -14.88 9.38 -4.67
N ILE A 214 -14.79 8.74 -5.85
CA ILE A 214 -13.77 9.07 -6.86
C ILE A 214 -13.78 10.55 -7.28
N ASN A 215 -14.95 11.19 -7.33
CA ASN A 215 -15.08 12.60 -7.69
C ASN A 215 -14.44 13.50 -6.60
N ILE A 216 -14.65 13.18 -5.32
CA ILE A 216 -14.05 13.92 -4.19
C ILE A 216 -12.53 13.81 -4.23
N ILE A 217 -12.01 12.60 -4.46
CA ILE A 217 -10.57 12.36 -4.59
C ILE A 217 -10.00 13.16 -5.77
N ARG A 218 -10.65 13.10 -6.92
CA ARG A 218 -10.25 13.83 -8.13
C ARG A 218 -10.19 15.34 -7.87
N GLU A 219 -11.19 15.92 -7.22
CA GLU A 219 -11.20 17.34 -6.87
C GLU A 219 -10.02 17.73 -5.98
N LYS A 220 -9.62 16.87 -5.03
CA LYS A 220 -8.45 17.16 -4.18
C LYS A 220 -7.16 17.25 -5.01
N PHE A 221 -6.95 16.36 -5.97
CA PHE A 221 -5.81 16.45 -6.87
C PHE A 221 -5.89 17.70 -7.78
N LEU A 222 -7.05 18.01 -8.32
CA LEU A 222 -7.24 19.19 -9.17
C LEU A 222 -6.98 20.51 -8.40
N LYS A 223 -7.36 20.61 -7.13
CA LYS A 223 -7.08 21.75 -6.26
C LYS A 223 -5.57 21.99 -6.06
N LEU A 224 -4.75 20.95 -6.16
CA LEU A 224 -3.30 21.05 -6.14
C LEU A 224 -2.69 21.38 -7.52
N GLY A 225 -3.52 21.57 -8.56
CA GLY A 225 -3.05 21.71 -9.93
C GLY A 225 -2.53 20.42 -10.55
N ILE A 226 -2.84 19.27 -9.95
CA ILE A 226 -2.49 17.96 -10.48
C ILE A 226 -3.58 17.52 -11.46
N ASN A 227 -3.25 17.58 -12.72
CA ASN A 227 -4.07 17.12 -13.84
C ASN A 227 -3.30 16.04 -14.63
N ASN A 228 -3.92 15.48 -15.64
CA ASN A 228 -3.33 14.38 -16.43
C ASN A 228 -2.23 14.84 -17.42
N GLU A 229 -1.80 16.10 -17.38
CA GLU A 229 -0.79 16.62 -18.31
C GLU A 229 0.63 16.15 -18.00
N LYS A 230 0.91 15.85 -16.73
CA LYS A 230 2.22 15.38 -16.28
C LYS A 230 2.10 14.13 -15.45
N ASN A 231 3.10 13.27 -15.56
CA ASN A 231 3.23 12.12 -14.66
C ASN A 231 3.33 12.59 -13.20
N VAL A 232 2.81 11.78 -12.30
CA VAL A 232 2.83 12.04 -10.86
C VAL A 232 3.67 10.99 -10.15
N VAL A 233 4.52 11.43 -9.24
CA VAL A 233 5.32 10.59 -8.35
C VAL A 233 4.88 10.87 -6.92
N PHE A 234 4.53 9.83 -6.20
CA PHE A 234 4.09 9.93 -4.81
C PHE A 234 5.24 9.65 -3.86
N SER A 235 5.35 10.42 -2.78
CA SER A 235 6.36 10.24 -1.74
C SER A 235 5.74 10.21 -0.35
N CYS A 236 6.46 9.65 0.61
CA CYS A 236 6.16 9.70 2.03
C CYS A 236 7.40 9.35 2.87
N GLY A 237 7.23 8.89 4.10
CA GLY A 237 8.37 8.51 4.97
C GLY A 237 9.06 7.19 4.61
N SER A 238 8.33 6.15 4.20
CA SER A 238 8.85 4.78 3.97
C SER A 238 8.20 4.05 2.79
N GLY A 239 7.46 4.77 1.95
CA GLY A 239 6.79 4.21 0.78
C GLY A 239 5.50 3.42 1.08
N ILE A 240 4.89 3.59 2.26
CA ILE A 240 3.59 2.99 2.60
C ILE A 240 2.46 3.93 2.17
N THR A 241 2.33 5.10 2.79
CA THR A 241 1.21 6.02 2.52
C THR A 241 1.25 6.65 1.13
N ALA A 242 2.42 6.76 0.51
CA ALA A 242 2.55 7.16 -0.89
C ALA A 242 1.78 6.23 -1.84
N THR A 243 1.71 4.94 -1.54
CA THR A 243 0.97 3.97 -2.37
C THR A 243 -0.54 4.08 -2.22
N VAL A 244 -1.04 4.68 -1.13
CA VAL A 244 -2.46 5.02 -0.97
C VAL A 244 -2.86 6.07 -2.01
N LEU A 245 -2.08 7.14 -2.14
CA LEU A 245 -2.29 8.14 -3.19
C LEU A 245 -2.10 7.54 -4.59
N GLY A 246 -1.08 6.67 -4.76
CA GLY A 246 -0.83 5.98 -6.01
C GLY A 246 -2.00 5.12 -6.48
N LEU A 247 -2.63 4.36 -5.58
CA LEU A 247 -3.85 3.60 -5.89
C LEU A 247 -5.03 4.53 -6.21
N ALA A 248 -5.18 5.62 -5.48
CA ALA A 248 -6.30 6.55 -5.68
C ALA A 248 -6.22 7.30 -7.01
N TYR A 249 -5.01 7.52 -7.52
CA TYR A 249 -4.74 8.23 -8.77
C TYR A 249 -4.77 7.31 -10.01
N SER A 250 -4.69 5.97 -9.84
CA SER A 250 -4.62 4.96 -10.92
C SER A 250 -5.94 4.69 -11.69
#